data_3192a3eb46c53e8e6b20193577f39b0a
#
_entry.id   3192a3eb46c53e8e6b20193577f39b0a
#
_cell.length_a   1.000
_cell.length_b   1.000
_cell.length_c   1.000
_cell.angle_alpha   90.00
_cell.angle_beta   90.00
_cell.angle_gamma   90.00
#
_symmetry.space_group_name_H-M   'P 1'
#
loop_
_entity.id
_entity.type
_entity.pdbx_description
1 polymer ?
#
loop_
_entity_poly.entity_id
_entity_poly.type
_entity_poly.pdbx_seq_one_letter_code
_entity_poly.pdbx_strand_id
1 'polypeptide(L)'
;VTNKNPGTTDPDFYDYLILGSGAGGCAAAHRLAQTGRRVLLLERGKELPRDGPTTAVDPVLRRRDFHSTEPFHFSATAARNDEFENLGGKTKWYGASLLRFTAEEFLADESHQCPPWPCTAAEFQHSYGEAERLLGVRHFPVERDLRTLLDRLHRTDPAWQEEPQPLGLLPEIGNDDEVRRFDGFTLISDHKADAENRLLAPIRHLPNVTILTETTVKDLLPEAGDSIRLGGVRCADGRIFRASSILLGAGAMHSCRLLARYVQRHELAAALPAPELIGRYFKYHIGSLILAISPRAYSDRLRKTISLLHPEFPHSIVQSSAWIDGELIGARLPAWLPRFAIDALGRHAYAFLLMTEDGSHRDNRVTELPDGGIALAYDHELVRPAIQEHQRLRENFSRTLLRAGYFPLRKRIARYSTSHASGTLVATANPQGSVVDSYGRVLGLKNLRVVDASVFPRIGRGNPALTVFAWALRVAEDLAGETVNSGLVTHLNSA
;
A
#
# COMPACT_ATOMS: atom_id res chain seq x y z
N VAL A 1 -22.46 7.47 -45.88
CA VAL A 1 -21.35 8.44 -45.73
C VAL A 1 -21.86 9.51 -44.77
N THR A 2 -21.66 9.33 -43.46
CA THR A 2 -21.97 10.35 -42.46
C THR A 2 -20.71 11.15 -42.21
N ASN A 3 -20.72 12.42 -42.62
CA ASN A 3 -19.71 13.43 -42.28
C ASN A 3 -19.60 13.57 -40.75
N LYS A 4 -18.56 13.02 -40.15
CA LYS A 4 -18.18 13.39 -38.78
C LYS A 4 -17.48 14.74 -38.81
N ASN A 5 -18.09 15.72 -38.19
CA ASN A 5 -17.48 17.01 -37.90
C ASN A 5 -16.18 16.80 -37.10
N PRO A 6 -15.02 17.37 -37.50
CA PRO A 6 -13.76 17.24 -36.76
C PRO A 6 -13.74 18.21 -35.58
N GLY A 7 -14.54 17.96 -34.52
CA GLY A 7 -14.61 18.88 -33.38
C GLY A 7 -15.36 18.37 -32.15
N THR A 8 -16.05 17.22 -32.23
CA THR A 8 -16.69 16.63 -31.05
C THR A 8 -15.78 15.53 -30.50
N THR A 9 -15.01 15.84 -29.44
CA THR A 9 -14.33 14.82 -28.63
C THR A 9 -15.39 13.88 -28.09
N ASP A 10 -15.22 12.57 -28.34
CA ASP A 10 -16.06 11.53 -27.72
C ASP A 10 -16.09 11.81 -26.19
N PRO A 11 -17.26 12.03 -25.57
CA PRO A 11 -17.34 12.37 -24.14
C PRO A 11 -16.74 11.26 -23.27
N ASP A 12 -16.72 10.03 -23.74
CA ASP A 12 -16.21 8.86 -23.02
C ASP A 12 -14.75 8.52 -23.37
N PHE A 13 -14.04 9.38 -24.11
CA PHE A 13 -12.61 9.20 -24.41
C PHE A 13 -11.76 10.09 -23.51
N TYR A 14 -10.73 9.50 -22.89
CA TYR A 14 -9.79 10.15 -21.99
C TYR A 14 -8.34 9.98 -22.47
N ASP A 15 -7.46 10.90 -22.11
CA ASP A 15 -6.03 10.70 -22.35
C ASP A 15 -5.46 9.64 -21.38
N TYR A 16 -5.90 9.71 -20.12
CA TYR A 16 -5.45 8.80 -19.06
C TYR A 16 -6.63 8.22 -18.30
N LEU A 17 -6.64 6.90 -18.18
CA LEU A 17 -7.61 6.14 -17.40
C LEU A 17 -6.90 5.39 -16.28
N ILE A 18 -7.25 5.67 -15.03
CA ILE A 18 -6.62 5.13 -13.83
C ILE A 18 -7.61 4.24 -13.10
N LEU A 19 -7.21 2.99 -12.81
CA LEU A 19 -8.04 1.97 -12.16
C LEU A 19 -7.62 1.82 -10.69
N GLY A 20 -8.47 2.29 -9.78
CA GLY A 20 -8.26 2.28 -8.34
C GLY A 20 -7.70 3.59 -7.81
N SER A 21 -8.20 4.00 -6.64
CA SER A 21 -7.88 5.26 -5.96
C SER A 21 -6.99 5.08 -4.72
N GLY A 22 -6.24 3.99 -4.64
CA GLY A 22 -5.24 3.80 -3.59
C GLY A 22 -4.05 4.75 -3.73
N ALA A 23 -2.99 4.54 -2.95
CA ALA A 23 -1.78 5.37 -2.96
C ALA A 23 -1.25 5.63 -4.39
N GLY A 24 -1.12 4.57 -5.20
CA GLY A 24 -0.58 4.66 -6.54
C GLY A 24 -1.49 5.40 -7.52
N GLY A 25 -2.78 5.02 -7.55
CA GLY A 25 -3.73 5.65 -8.48
C GLY A 25 -3.95 7.13 -8.20
N CYS A 26 -4.03 7.54 -6.92
CA CYS A 26 -4.15 8.95 -6.55
C CYS A 26 -2.89 9.74 -6.88
N ALA A 27 -1.70 9.18 -6.66
CA ALA A 27 -0.45 9.85 -7.00
C ALA A 27 -0.31 10.04 -8.52
N ALA A 28 -0.66 9.03 -9.31
CA ALA A 28 -0.69 9.13 -10.76
C ALA A 28 -1.72 10.16 -11.23
N ALA A 29 -2.94 10.15 -10.69
CA ALA A 29 -3.98 11.13 -11.03
C ALA A 29 -3.55 12.55 -10.72
N HIS A 30 -2.95 12.78 -9.52
CA HIS A 30 -2.43 14.08 -9.12
C HIS A 30 -1.40 14.64 -10.11
N ARG A 31 -0.43 13.81 -10.51
CA ARG A 31 0.63 14.22 -11.45
C ARG A 31 0.09 14.45 -12.86
N LEU A 32 -0.75 13.55 -13.36
CA LEU A 32 -1.29 13.62 -14.73
C LEU A 32 -2.33 14.75 -14.90
N ALA A 33 -3.09 15.08 -13.86
CA ALA A 33 -4.02 16.20 -13.89
C ALA A 33 -3.35 17.54 -14.24
N GLN A 34 -2.09 17.71 -13.83
CA GLN A 34 -1.31 18.94 -14.08
C GLN A 34 -0.90 19.11 -15.55
N THR A 35 -1.04 18.08 -16.38
CA THR A 35 -0.79 18.16 -17.83
C THR A 35 -1.90 18.87 -18.61
N GLY A 36 -3.05 19.16 -17.98
CA GLY A 36 -4.23 19.70 -18.62
C GLY A 36 -5.00 18.70 -19.49
N ARG A 37 -4.51 17.46 -19.64
CA ARG A 37 -5.16 16.38 -20.40
C ARG A 37 -6.27 15.72 -19.59
N ARG A 38 -7.23 15.10 -20.28
CA ARG A 38 -8.41 14.46 -19.65
C ARG A 38 -7.99 13.21 -18.86
N VAL A 39 -8.22 13.23 -17.55
CA VAL A 39 -7.95 12.14 -16.60
C VAL A 39 -9.27 11.57 -16.09
N LEU A 40 -9.45 10.26 -16.18
CA LEU A 40 -10.52 9.53 -15.52
C LEU A 40 -9.92 8.60 -14.46
N LEU A 41 -10.39 8.71 -13.23
CA LEU A 41 -10.09 7.78 -12.16
C LEU A 41 -11.35 7.01 -11.80
N LEU A 42 -11.27 5.67 -11.85
CA LEU A 42 -12.35 4.75 -11.49
C LEU A 42 -12.03 4.05 -10.17
N GLU A 43 -12.94 4.17 -9.20
CA GLU A 43 -12.87 3.48 -7.92
C GLU A 43 -14.11 2.61 -7.71
N ARG A 44 -13.91 1.35 -7.31
CA ARG A 44 -15.03 0.42 -7.07
C ARG A 44 -15.76 0.70 -5.76
N GLY A 45 -15.04 1.22 -4.77
CA GLY A 45 -15.60 1.58 -3.48
C GLY A 45 -16.26 2.95 -3.49
N LYS A 46 -16.95 3.25 -2.38
CA LYS A 46 -17.61 4.53 -2.15
C LYS A 46 -16.68 5.56 -1.50
N GLU A 47 -17.05 6.81 -1.54
CA GLU A 47 -16.48 7.84 -0.66
C GLU A 47 -16.89 7.54 0.79
N LEU A 48 -15.95 7.61 1.73
CA LEU A 48 -16.24 7.32 3.13
C LEU A 48 -16.90 8.53 3.81
N PRO A 49 -17.87 8.29 4.70
CA PRO A 49 -18.42 9.36 5.52
C PRO A 49 -17.33 9.93 6.43
N ARG A 50 -17.36 11.24 6.63
CA ARG A 50 -16.46 11.95 7.56
C ARG A 50 -17.12 12.16 8.94
N ASP A 51 -17.84 11.13 9.42
CA ASP A 51 -18.55 11.13 10.68
C ASP A 51 -18.39 9.79 11.40
N GLY A 52 -18.56 9.80 12.70
CA GLY A 52 -18.46 8.73 13.69
C GLY A 52 -18.19 7.27 13.28
N PRO A 53 -18.89 6.63 12.32
CA PRO A 53 -18.75 5.20 12.05
C PRO A 53 -17.34 4.76 11.64
N THR A 54 -16.60 5.58 10.89
CA THR A 54 -15.25 5.25 10.42
C THR A 54 -14.16 5.46 11.47
N THR A 55 -14.49 6.11 12.59
CA THR A 55 -13.60 6.34 13.74
C THR A 55 -13.92 5.42 14.92
N ALA A 56 -15.03 4.69 14.87
CA ALA A 56 -15.52 3.86 15.96
C ALA A 56 -15.03 2.41 15.86
N VAL A 57 -14.66 1.83 17.00
CA VAL A 57 -14.09 0.49 17.10
C VAL A 57 -15.06 -0.60 16.64
N ASP A 58 -16.34 -0.47 16.98
CA ASP A 58 -17.32 -1.51 16.67
C ASP A 58 -17.56 -1.68 15.15
N PRO A 59 -17.91 -0.64 14.37
CA PRO A 59 -18.10 -0.79 12.92
C PRO A 59 -16.80 -1.15 12.19
N VAL A 60 -15.66 -0.60 12.61
CA VAL A 60 -14.38 -0.83 11.88
C VAL A 60 -13.80 -2.21 12.18
N LEU A 61 -13.69 -2.61 13.45
CA LEU A 61 -12.96 -3.83 13.83
C LEU A 61 -13.84 -5.04 14.10
N ARG A 62 -15.02 -4.85 14.72
CA ARG A 62 -15.90 -5.98 15.07
C ARG A 62 -16.81 -6.36 13.92
N ARG A 63 -17.63 -5.42 13.42
CA ARG A 63 -18.55 -5.66 12.30
C ARG A 63 -17.85 -5.68 10.95
N ARG A 64 -16.71 -4.94 10.83
CA ARG A 64 -15.92 -4.83 9.60
C ARG A 64 -16.73 -4.22 8.43
N ASP A 65 -17.58 -3.22 8.74
CA ASP A 65 -18.52 -2.60 7.79
C ASP A 65 -17.85 -1.97 6.56
N PHE A 66 -16.53 -1.68 6.63
CA PHE A 66 -15.75 -1.03 5.59
C PHE A 66 -14.78 -1.98 4.86
N HIS A 67 -14.75 -3.24 5.24
CA HIS A 67 -13.90 -4.23 4.56
C HIS A 67 -14.61 -4.80 3.34
N SER A 68 -13.82 -5.26 2.37
CA SER A 68 -14.33 -5.99 1.21
C SER A 68 -15.05 -7.27 1.63
N THR A 69 -16.18 -7.51 0.98
CA THR A 69 -16.96 -8.76 1.13
C THR A 69 -16.60 -9.79 0.04
N GLU A 70 -15.64 -9.48 -0.84
CA GLU A 70 -15.21 -10.38 -1.90
C GLU A 70 -14.73 -11.72 -1.33
N PRO A 71 -15.11 -12.86 -1.92
CA PRO A 71 -14.65 -14.18 -1.50
C PRO A 71 -13.11 -14.25 -1.50
N PHE A 72 -12.55 -14.76 -0.41
CA PHE A 72 -11.11 -14.85 -0.23
C PHE A 72 -10.71 -16.20 0.37
N HIS A 73 -9.76 -16.88 -0.28
CA HIS A 73 -9.17 -18.11 0.21
C HIS A 73 -7.66 -17.93 0.44
N PHE A 74 -7.19 -18.32 1.59
CA PHE A 74 -5.78 -18.40 1.91
C PHE A 74 -5.35 -19.87 2.00
N SER A 75 -4.41 -20.27 1.15
CA SER A 75 -3.92 -21.66 1.09
C SER A 75 -5.09 -22.68 1.08
N ALA A 76 -6.02 -22.51 0.15
CA ALA A 76 -7.22 -23.33 -0.07
C ALA A 76 -8.29 -23.31 1.05
N THR A 77 -8.12 -22.48 2.07
CA THR A 77 -9.10 -22.34 3.16
C THR A 77 -9.80 -20.98 3.05
N ALA A 78 -11.13 -20.96 3.13
CA ALA A 78 -11.90 -19.72 3.16
C ALA A 78 -11.44 -18.85 4.35
N ALA A 79 -11.14 -17.59 4.09
CA ALA A 79 -10.61 -16.66 5.07
C ALA A 79 -11.22 -15.27 4.88
N ARG A 80 -11.02 -14.39 5.86
CA ARG A 80 -11.37 -12.97 5.73
C ARG A 80 -10.17 -12.22 5.18
N ASN A 81 -10.39 -11.38 4.16
CA ASN A 81 -9.37 -10.48 3.66
C ASN A 81 -9.32 -9.18 4.49
N ASP A 82 -8.22 -8.43 4.37
CA ASP A 82 -8.05 -7.09 4.96
C ASP A 82 -8.07 -6.01 3.87
N GLU A 83 -8.80 -6.26 2.77
CA GLU A 83 -9.01 -5.28 1.71
C GLU A 83 -10.12 -4.30 2.08
N PHE A 84 -9.95 -3.05 1.66
CA PHE A 84 -10.91 -1.97 1.82
C PHE A 84 -11.35 -1.45 0.47
N GLU A 85 -12.64 -1.19 0.32
CA GLU A 85 -13.25 -0.70 -0.91
C GLU A 85 -13.79 0.71 -0.69
N ASN A 86 -12.91 1.70 -0.85
CA ASN A 86 -13.25 3.10 -0.64
C ASN A 86 -12.32 4.03 -1.41
N LEU A 87 -12.79 5.24 -1.69
CA LEU A 87 -11.97 6.31 -2.23
C LEU A 87 -10.76 6.57 -1.31
N GLY A 88 -9.55 6.67 -1.87
CA GLY A 88 -8.30 6.75 -1.12
C GLY A 88 -7.72 5.40 -0.70
N GLY A 89 -8.46 4.29 -0.89
CA GLY A 89 -8.02 2.92 -0.59
C GLY A 89 -7.52 2.72 0.84
N LYS A 90 -6.52 1.86 1.01
CA LYS A 90 -5.94 1.53 2.34
C LYS A 90 -5.28 2.70 3.05
N THR A 91 -4.95 3.81 2.35
CA THR A 91 -4.34 4.98 2.97
C THR A 91 -5.27 5.69 3.95
N LYS A 92 -6.58 5.48 3.85
CA LYS A 92 -7.56 5.97 4.83
C LYS A 92 -7.38 5.30 6.20
N TRP A 93 -6.93 4.05 6.23
CA TRP A 93 -6.86 3.17 7.40
C TRP A 93 -5.44 2.98 7.97
N TYR A 94 -4.41 3.41 7.27
CA TYR A 94 -3.02 3.25 7.69
C TYR A 94 -2.63 4.21 8.83
N GLY A 95 -1.48 3.96 9.45
CA GLY A 95 -0.94 4.82 10.51
C GLY A 95 0.02 5.89 10.00
N ALA A 96 -0.04 6.25 8.72
CA ALA A 96 0.75 7.29 8.06
C ALA A 96 2.27 7.24 8.32
N SER A 97 2.81 6.05 8.56
CA SER A 97 4.25 5.81 8.66
C SER A 97 4.82 5.70 7.24
N LEU A 98 5.67 6.66 6.86
CA LEU A 98 6.07 6.91 5.47
C LEU A 98 7.59 6.81 5.32
N LEU A 99 8.12 5.59 5.51
CA LEU A 99 9.53 5.29 5.42
C LEU A 99 9.99 5.15 3.97
N ARG A 100 11.20 5.65 3.69
CA ARG A 100 11.92 5.30 2.45
C ARG A 100 12.51 3.91 2.58
N PHE A 101 12.60 3.18 1.48
CA PHE A 101 13.48 2.03 1.42
C PHE A 101 14.95 2.49 1.44
N THR A 102 15.80 1.71 2.10
CA THR A 102 17.25 1.97 2.13
C THR A 102 17.88 1.55 0.80
N ALA A 103 19.13 1.96 0.56
CA ALA A 103 19.84 1.60 -0.67
C ALA A 103 19.97 0.07 -0.85
N GLU A 104 20.19 -0.64 0.26
CA GLU A 104 20.30 -2.10 0.29
C GLU A 104 19.00 -2.79 -0.12
N GLU A 105 17.85 -2.19 0.20
CA GLU A 105 16.53 -2.73 -0.15
C GLU A 105 16.19 -2.59 -1.64
N PHE A 106 17.02 -1.90 -2.43
CA PHE A 106 16.97 -1.90 -3.90
C PHE A 106 17.81 -2.99 -4.54
N LEU A 107 18.73 -3.60 -3.79
CA LEU A 107 19.61 -4.65 -4.28
C LEU A 107 18.96 -6.04 -4.16
N ALA A 108 19.55 -7.01 -4.85
CA ALA A 108 19.20 -8.41 -4.64
C ALA A 108 19.53 -8.86 -3.22
N ASP A 109 18.74 -9.77 -2.68
CA ASP A 109 19.01 -10.43 -1.40
C ASP A 109 18.75 -11.92 -1.52
N GLU A 110 19.84 -12.72 -1.50
CA GLU A 110 19.75 -14.17 -1.65
C GLU A 110 19.14 -14.85 -0.42
N SER A 111 19.33 -14.28 0.77
CA SER A 111 18.84 -14.86 2.03
C SER A 111 17.31 -14.86 2.11
N HIS A 112 16.68 -13.84 1.55
CA HIS A 112 15.23 -13.69 1.45
C HIS A 112 14.69 -13.92 0.02
N GLN A 113 15.55 -14.41 -0.90
CA GLN A 113 15.21 -14.68 -2.30
C GLN A 113 14.63 -13.47 -3.04
N CYS A 114 15.04 -12.27 -2.65
CA CYS A 114 14.52 -11.05 -3.21
C CYS A 114 15.27 -10.65 -4.49
N PRO A 115 14.58 -10.52 -5.64
CA PRO A 115 15.19 -9.94 -6.84
C PRO A 115 15.50 -8.45 -6.63
N PRO A 116 16.49 -7.89 -7.38
CA PRO A 116 16.78 -6.48 -7.32
C PRO A 116 15.68 -5.65 -7.98
N TRP A 117 15.51 -4.41 -7.54
CA TRP A 117 14.69 -3.44 -8.22
C TRP A 117 15.22 -3.11 -9.61
N PRO A 118 14.38 -2.68 -10.57
CA PRO A 118 14.80 -2.30 -11.93
C PRO A 118 15.47 -0.92 -12.00
N CYS A 119 15.64 -0.28 -10.84
CA CYS A 119 16.24 1.05 -10.68
C CYS A 119 16.97 1.12 -9.33
N THR A 120 17.86 2.10 -9.19
CA THR A 120 18.62 2.34 -7.97
C THR A 120 17.87 3.23 -6.97
N ALA A 121 18.28 3.21 -5.71
CA ALA A 121 17.78 4.13 -4.70
C ALA A 121 18.03 5.60 -5.09
N ALA A 122 19.15 5.90 -5.76
CA ALA A 122 19.46 7.25 -6.23
C ALA A 122 18.45 7.77 -7.25
N GLU A 123 18.02 6.93 -8.19
CA GLU A 123 16.99 7.28 -9.18
C GLU A 123 15.61 7.51 -8.55
N PHE A 124 15.36 6.98 -7.36
CA PHE A 124 14.12 7.16 -6.62
C PHE A 124 14.08 8.43 -5.76
N GLN A 125 15.23 9.09 -5.50
CA GLN A 125 15.32 10.21 -4.54
C GLN A 125 14.39 11.37 -4.89
N HIS A 126 14.30 11.73 -6.18
CA HIS A 126 13.38 12.79 -6.64
C HIS A 126 11.93 12.46 -6.29
N SER A 127 11.47 11.27 -6.68
CA SER A 127 10.09 10.83 -6.46
C SER A 127 9.74 10.64 -4.98
N TYR A 128 10.70 10.21 -4.15
CA TYR A 128 10.54 10.19 -2.69
C TYR A 128 10.37 11.59 -2.12
N GLY A 129 11.24 12.54 -2.50
CA GLY A 129 11.16 13.92 -2.04
C GLY A 129 9.83 14.58 -2.41
N GLU A 130 9.33 14.33 -3.62
CA GLU A 130 8.01 14.81 -4.05
C GLU A 130 6.87 14.17 -3.26
N ALA A 131 6.89 12.85 -3.06
CA ALA A 131 5.89 12.15 -2.27
C ALA A 131 5.85 12.66 -0.81
N GLU A 132 7.02 12.84 -0.17
CA GLU A 132 7.10 13.38 1.19
C GLU A 132 6.55 14.80 1.27
N ARG A 133 6.87 15.65 0.32
CA ARG A 133 6.36 17.03 0.25
C ARG A 133 4.82 17.06 0.10
N LEU A 134 4.27 16.26 -0.80
CA LEU A 134 2.83 16.17 -1.03
C LEU A 134 2.08 15.64 0.19
N LEU A 135 2.65 14.64 0.88
CA LEU A 135 2.05 14.02 2.06
C LEU A 135 2.36 14.77 3.36
N GLY A 136 3.20 15.82 3.30
CA GLY A 136 3.58 16.61 4.47
C GLY A 136 4.34 15.79 5.52
N VAL A 137 5.24 14.89 5.07
CA VAL A 137 6.00 14.00 5.94
C VAL A 137 6.91 14.79 6.86
N ARG A 138 6.91 14.42 8.15
CA ARG A 138 7.73 15.05 9.19
C ARG A 138 8.05 14.10 10.33
N HIS A 139 8.97 14.50 11.19
CA HIS A 139 9.30 13.83 12.43
C HIS A 139 8.70 14.56 13.62
N PHE A 140 8.42 13.82 14.67
CA PHE A 140 7.87 14.36 15.92
C PHE A 140 8.84 14.07 17.09
N PRO A 141 8.88 14.93 18.11
CA PRO A 141 9.71 14.69 19.28
C PRO A 141 9.23 13.44 20.03
N VAL A 142 10.18 12.74 20.62
CA VAL A 142 9.90 11.59 21.50
C VAL A 142 9.33 12.09 22.80
N GLU A 143 8.16 11.61 23.18
CA GLU A 143 7.52 11.98 24.45
C GLU A 143 8.19 11.28 25.64
N ARG A 144 7.87 11.75 26.83
CA ARG A 144 8.59 11.43 28.08
C ARG A 144 8.59 9.93 28.42
N ASP A 145 7.44 9.28 28.32
CA ASP A 145 7.30 7.89 28.75
C ASP A 145 8.03 6.96 27.76
N LEU A 146 7.92 7.23 26.45
CA LEU A 146 8.69 6.52 25.44
C LEU A 146 10.20 6.74 25.64
N ARG A 147 10.64 7.97 25.88
CA ARG A 147 12.05 8.25 26.17
C ARG A 147 12.57 7.44 27.34
N THR A 148 11.80 7.38 28.42
CA THR A 148 12.15 6.58 29.61
C THR A 148 12.26 5.09 29.30
N LEU A 149 11.36 4.57 28.45
CA LEU A 149 11.37 3.17 28.02
C LEU A 149 12.61 2.89 27.16
N LEU A 150 12.90 3.74 26.19
CA LEU A 150 14.05 3.62 25.27
C LEU A 150 15.38 3.66 26.03
N ASP A 151 15.53 4.58 26.98
CA ASP A 151 16.75 4.69 27.82
C ASP A 151 17.02 3.43 28.66
N ARG A 152 15.95 2.76 29.13
CA ARG A 152 16.07 1.47 29.83
C ARG A 152 16.39 0.33 28.87
N LEU A 153 15.79 0.35 27.69
CA LEU A 153 16.05 -0.63 26.62
C LEU A 153 17.52 -0.57 26.20
N HIS A 154 18.06 0.61 25.92
CA HIS A 154 19.47 0.81 25.54
C HIS A 154 20.46 0.40 26.63
N ARG A 155 20.13 0.68 27.91
CA ARG A 155 20.98 0.19 29.01
C ARG A 155 21.00 -1.33 29.11
N THR A 156 19.95 -1.99 28.67
CA THR A 156 19.83 -3.46 28.67
C THR A 156 20.50 -4.10 27.48
N ASP A 157 20.37 -3.47 26.31
CA ASP A 157 20.95 -3.93 25.06
C ASP A 157 21.25 -2.71 24.17
N PRO A 158 22.51 -2.24 24.17
CA PRO A 158 22.92 -1.05 23.42
C PRO A 158 23.00 -1.27 21.90
N ALA A 159 22.77 -2.49 21.40
CA ALA A 159 22.76 -2.77 19.97
C ALA A 159 21.49 -2.24 19.27
N TRP A 160 20.42 -1.97 20.01
CA TRP A 160 19.23 -1.32 19.49
C TRP A 160 19.54 0.13 19.09
N GLN A 161 19.24 0.48 17.83
CA GLN A 161 19.43 1.82 17.26
C GLN A 161 18.09 2.49 17.05
N GLU A 162 17.99 3.76 17.44
CA GLU A 162 16.79 4.57 17.25
C GLU A 162 16.84 5.33 15.94
N GLU A 163 15.72 5.30 15.20
CA GLU A 163 15.48 6.16 14.06
C GLU A 163 14.15 6.92 14.26
N PRO A 164 14.14 8.27 14.10
CA PRO A 164 12.89 9.01 14.09
C PRO A 164 11.95 8.49 13.01
N GLN A 165 10.70 8.21 13.38
CA GLN A 165 9.71 7.68 12.44
C GLN A 165 9.11 8.82 11.61
N PRO A 166 9.23 8.80 10.27
CA PRO A 166 8.63 9.80 9.41
C PRO A 166 7.12 9.55 9.32
N LEU A 167 6.32 10.57 9.62
CA LEU A 167 4.86 10.49 9.68
C LEU A 167 4.21 11.55 8.80
N GLY A 168 3.19 11.14 8.06
CA GLY A 168 2.29 12.03 7.32
C GLY A 168 1.18 12.58 8.24
N LEU A 169 1.57 13.32 9.27
CA LEU A 169 0.66 13.91 10.25
C LEU A 169 0.88 15.42 10.36
N LEU A 170 -0.17 16.18 10.64
CA LEU A 170 -0.04 17.58 11.01
C LEU A 170 0.30 17.71 12.51
N PRO A 171 1.04 18.77 12.95
CA PRO A 171 1.40 18.97 14.35
C PRO A 171 0.19 19.05 15.28
N GLU A 172 -0.93 19.56 14.79
CA GLU A 172 -2.19 19.76 15.51
C GLU A 172 -2.77 18.46 16.05
N ILE A 173 -2.44 17.32 15.45
CA ILE A 173 -2.87 15.97 15.92
C ILE A 173 -2.49 15.73 17.39
N GLY A 174 -1.37 16.29 17.85
CA GLY A 174 -0.91 16.14 19.23
C GLY A 174 -1.87 16.74 20.27
N ASN A 175 -2.67 17.74 19.87
CA ASN A 175 -3.65 18.40 20.72
C ASN A 175 -5.08 17.86 20.52
N ASP A 176 -5.30 17.04 19.51
CA ASP A 176 -6.59 16.43 19.14
C ASP A 176 -6.77 15.07 19.81
N ASP A 177 -7.99 14.72 20.18
CA ASP A 177 -8.31 13.39 20.72
C ASP A 177 -8.25 12.30 19.63
N GLU A 178 -8.30 12.66 18.36
CA GLU A 178 -8.08 11.76 17.23
C GLU A 178 -6.67 11.14 17.21
N VAL A 179 -5.69 11.73 17.93
CA VAL A 179 -4.36 11.13 18.14
C VAL A 179 -4.42 9.69 18.68
N ARG A 180 -5.51 9.34 19.35
CA ARG A 180 -5.73 7.98 19.88
C ARG A 180 -6.24 7.00 18.84
N ARG A 181 -6.66 7.48 17.67
CA ARG A 181 -7.36 6.68 16.64
C ARG A 181 -6.79 6.82 15.23
N PHE A 182 -5.69 7.56 15.03
CA PHE A 182 -5.18 7.79 13.68
C PHE A 182 -4.64 6.52 13.00
N ASP A 183 -4.25 5.49 13.76
CA ASP A 183 -3.70 4.23 13.25
C ASP A 183 -4.80 3.15 13.21
N GLY A 184 -5.15 2.70 12.03
CA GLY A 184 -6.22 1.72 11.81
C GLY A 184 -7.63 2.29 11.64
N PHE A 185 -7.78 3.63 11.67
CA PHE A 185 -9.07 4.32 11.50
C PHE A 185 -8.90 5.51 10.56
N THR A 186 -10.01 6.00 10.00
CA THR A 186 -10.02 7.31 9.34
C THR A 186 -10.08 8.42 10.39
N LEU A 187 -9.73 9.65 10.00
CA LEU A 187 -9.94 10.81 10.85
C LEU A 187 -11.05 11.70 10.27
N ILE A 188 -11.75 12.42 11.14
CA ILE A 188 -12.71 13.45 10.74
C ILE A 188 -11.94 14.69 10.31
N SER A 189 -10.88 15.02 11.05
CA SER A 189 -9.91 16.06 10.69
C SER A 189 -9.00 15.61 9.54
N ASP A 190 -8.39 16.57 8.86
CA ASP A 190 -7.36 16.31 7.85
C ASP A 190 -5.95 16.24 8.46
N HIS A 191 -5.83 15.94 9.77
CA HIS A 191 -4.54 15.87 10.47
C HIS A 191 -3.67 14.68 10.04
N LYS A 192 -4.26 13.63 9.47
CA LYS A 192 -3.55 12.51 8.86
C LYS A 192 -3.60 12.61 7.33
N ALA A 193 -2.44 12.64 6.70
CA ALA A 193 -2.34 12.57 5.25
C ALA A 193 -2.84 11.21 4.74
N ASP A 194 -3.69 11.24 3.74
CA ASP A 194 -4.10 10.07 2.96
C ASP A 194 -4.17 10.44 1.47
N ALA A 195 -4.35 9.43 0.61
CA ALA A 195 -4.34 9.64 -0.83
C ALA A 195 -5.49 10.53 -1.31
N GLU A 196 -6.65 10.50 -0.65
CA GLU A 196 -7.79 11.35 -1.00
C GLU A 196 -7.52 12.80 -0.61
N ASN A 197 -7.22 13.09 0.68
CA ASN A 197 -7.14 14.46 1.16
C ASN A 197 -5.90 15.22 0.66
N ARG A 198 -4.78 14.51 0.36
CA ARG A 198 -3.54 15.15 -0.10
C ARG A 198 -3.37 15.18 -1.61
N LEU A 199 -3.94 14.22 -2.33
CA LEU A 199 -3.68 14.07 -3.77
C LEU A 199 -4.92 14.26 -4.63
N LEU A 200 -6.10 13.75 -4.24
CA LEU A 200 -7.31 13.94 -5.02
C LEU A 200 -8.03 15.25 -4.70
N ALA A 201 -8.16 15.64 -3.43
CA ALA A 201 -8.85 16.85 -3.04
C ALA A 201 -8.34 18.13 -3.78
N PRO A 202 -7.00 18.30 -3.97
CA PRO A 202 -6.49 19.45 -4.72
C PRO A 202 -6.84 19.47 -6.21
N ILE A 203 -7.15 18.34 -6.82
CA ILE A 203 -7.37 18.22 -8.27
C ILE A 203 -8.83 17.91 -8.66
N ARG A 204 -9.68 17.48 -7.71
CA ARG A 204 -11.05 17.02 -8.02
C ARG A 204 -11.97 18.07 -8.63
N HIS A 205 -11.61 19.34 -8.49
CA HIS A 205 -12.36 20.48 -9.07
C HIS A 205 -11.83 20.91 -10.45
N LEU A 206 -10.73 20.33 -10.92
CA LEU A 206 -10.15 20.67 -12.22
C LEU A 206 -11.06 20.18 -13.36
N PRO A 207 -11.29 20.97 -14.42
CA PRO A 207 -12.23 20.61 -15.50
C PRO A 207 -11.78 19.41 -16.34
N ASN A 208 -10.50 19.06 -16.29
CA ASN A 208 -9.91 17.92 -16.99
C ASN A 208 -9.89 16.64 -16.16
N VAL A 209 -10.40 16.64 -14.92
CA VAL A 209 -10.38 15.50 -14.01
C VAL A 209 -11.79 15.00 -13.76
N THR A 210 -11.99 13.70 -13.95
CA THR A 210 -13.23 13.00 -13.62
C THR A 210 -12.91 11.87 -12.63
N ILE A 211 -13.61 11.83 -11.51
CA ILE A 211 -13.48 10.75 -10.51
C ILE A 211 -14.86 10.08 -10.37
N LEU A 212 -14.91 8.78 -10.62
CA LEU A 212 -16.13 7.97 -10.48
C LEU A 212 -15.90 6.91 -9.42
N THR A 213 -16.65 7.01 -8.34
CA THR A 213 -16.75 5.98 -7.28
C THR A 213 -17.83 4.96 -7.63
N GLU A 214 -17.91 3.87 -6.85
CA GLU A 214 -18.88 2.78 -7.05
C GLU A 214 -18.88 2.25 -8.49
N THR A 215 -17.69 2.29 -9.13
CA THR A 215 -17.50 1.93 -10.54
C THR A 215 -16.48 0.81 -10.66
N THR A 216 -16.96 -0.42 -10.66
CA THR A 216 -16.12 -1.62 -10.73
C THR A 216 -15.73 -1.93 -12.17
N VAL A 217 -14.44 -1.89 -12.48
CA VAL A 217 -13.90 -2.35 -13.75
C VAL A 217 -13.90 -3.88 -13.78
N LYS A 218 -14.54 -4.46 -14.78
CA LYS A 218 -14.62 -5.90 -14.99
C LYS A 218 -13.58 -6.42 -15.98
N ASP A 219 -13.42 -5.73 -17.11
CA ASP A 219 -12.58 -6.17 -18.22
C ASP A 219 -11.74 -5.03 -18.77
N LEU A 220 -10.50 -5.34 -19.14
CA LEU A 220 -9.70 -4.54 -20.05
C LEU A 220 -10.13 -4.87 -21.49
N LEU A 221 -10.18 -3.87 -22.38
CA LEU A 221 -10.63 -4.02 -23.76
C LEU A 221 -9.50 -3.69 -24.73
N PRO A 222 -9.33 -4.45 -25.82
CA PRO A 222 -8.33 -4.15 -26.84
C PRO A 222 -8.74 -2.95 -27.70
N GLU A 223 -7.76 -2.33 -28.35
CA GLU A 223 -7.98 -1.43 -29.48
C GLU A 223 -8.48 -2.28 -30.69
N ALA A 224 -9.31 -1.69 -31.53
CA ALA A 224 -9.84 -2.39 -32.69
C ALA A 224 -8.70 -2.80 -33.63
N GLY A 225 -8.55 -4.13 -33.85
CA GLY A 225 -7.51 -4.69 -34.70
C GLY A 225 -6.11 -4.79 -34.11
N ASP A 226 -5.90 -4.39 -32.84
CA ASP A 226 -4.61 -4.46 -32.17
C ASP A 226 -4.77 -4.86 -30.67
N SER A 227 -4.68 -6.15 -30.39
CA SER A 227 -4.85 -6.67 -29.04
C SER A 227 -3.67 -6.41 -28.09
N ILE A 228 -2.48 -6.02 -28.58
CA ILE A 228 -1.37 -5.59 -27.71
C ILE A 228 -1.49 -4.12 -27.31
N ARG A 229 -2.49 -3.40 -27.84
CA ARG A 229 -2.88 -2.05 -27.41
C ARG A 229 -4.27 -2.09 -26.79
N LEU A 230 -4.40 -1.48 -25.64
CA LEU A 230 -5.70 -1.37 -24.96
C LEU A 230 -6.46 -0.16 -25.50
N GLY A 231 -7.75 -0.35 -25.82
CA GLY A 231 -8.65 0.73 -26.25
C GLY A 231 -9.50 1.31 -25.11
N GLY A 232 -9.58 0.60 -23.98
CA GLY A 232 -10.42 1.04 -22.86
C GLY A 232 -10.70 -0.04 -21.83
N VAL A 233 -11.77 0.18 -21.06
CA VAL A 233 -12.26 -0.76 -20.05
C VAL A 233 -13.78 -0.91 -20.13
N ARG A 234 -14.28 -2.06 -19.68
CA ARG A 234 -15.70 -2.30 -19.42
C ARG A 234 -15.95 -2.42 -17.93
N CYS A 235 -16.94 -1.69 -17.43
CA CYS A 235 -17.40 -1.76 -16.05
C CYS A 235 -18.44 -2.86 -15.85
N ALA A 236 -18.69 -3.23 -14.59
CA ALA A 236 -19.66 -4.25 -14.22
C ALA A 236 -21.11 -3.87 -14.58
N ASP A 237 -21.42 -2.58 -14.60
CA ASP A 237 -22.71 -2.00 -15.01
C ASP A 237 -22.88 -1.87 -16.55
N GLY A 238 -21.88 -2.30 -17.32
CA GLY A 238 -21.88 -2.28 -18.78
C GLY A 238 -21.31 -1.01 -19.41
N ARG A 239 -21.04 0.05 -18.65
CA ARG A 239 -20.38 1.27 -19.19
C ARG A 239 -19.01 0.93 -19.74
N ILE A 240 -18.63 1.62 -20.83
CA ILE A 240 -17.32 1.50 -21.47
C ILE A 240 -16.66 2.87 -21.49
N PHE A 241 -15.44 2.93 -20.99
CA PHE A 241 -14.58 4.12 -21.05
C PHE A 241 -13.37 3.82 -21.92
N ARG A 242 -13.03 4.76 -22.82
CA ARG A 242 -11.88 4.65 -23.72
C ARG A 242 -10.76 5.59 -23.31
N ALA A 243 -9.53 5.15 -23.54
CA ALA A 243 -8.36 5.99 -23.21
C ALA A 243 -7.15 5.71 -24.08
N SER A 244 -6.30 6.73 -24.24
CA SER A 244 -4.99 6.61 -24.89
C SER A 244 -4.02 5.77 -24.06
N SER A 245 -4.04 5.92 -22.72
CA SER A 245 -3.18 5.20 -21.77
C SER A 245 -3.99 4.74 -20.56
N ILE A 246 -3.72 3.52 -20.09
CA ILE A 246 -4.41 2.91 -18.95
C ILE A 246 -3.38 2.60 -17.85
N LEU A 247 -3.72 2.94 -16.60
CA LEU A 247 -2.88 2.72 -15.43
C LEU A 247 -3.58 1.79 -14.43
N LEU A 248 -2.96 0.65 -14.13
CA LEU A 248 -3.41 -0.28 -13.09
C LEU A 248 -2.93 0.21 -11.72
N GLY A 249 -3.85 0.63 -10.88
CA GLY A 249 -3.65 1.03 -9.48
C GLY A 249 -4.63 0.34 -8.53
N ALA A 250 -5.18 -0.82 -8.96
CA ALA A 250 -6.19 -1.55 -8.20
C ALA A 250 -5.63 -2.37 -7.02
N GLY A 251 -4.33 -2.26 -6.75
CA GLY A 251 -3.62 -2.99 -5.70
C GLY A 251 -3.19 -4.39 -6.12
N ALA A 252 -2.22 -4.95 -5.39
CA ALA A 252 -1.54 -6.19 -5.76
C ALA A 252 -2.48 -7.39 -5.93
N MET A 253 -3.62 -7.40 -5.25
CA MET A 253 -4.59 -8.50 -5.34
C MET A 253 -5.47 -8.42 -6.60
N HIS A 254 -5.68 -7.23 -7.16
CA HIS A 254 -6.63 -7.03 -8.27
C HIS A 254 -5.97 -6.67 -9.60
N SER A 255 -4.88 -5.88 -9.59
CA SER A 255 -4.18 -5.49 -10.82
C SER A 255 -3.69 -6.70 -11.61
N CYS A 256 -3.13 -7.71 -10.92
CA CYS A 256 -2.68 -8.95 -11.58
C CYS A 256 -3.85 -9.77 -12.19
N ARG A 257 -5.02 -9.78 -11.55
CA ARG A 257 -6.19 -10.51 -12.04
C ARG A 257 -6.78 -9.87 -13.31
N LEU A 258 -6.86 -8.53 -13.32
CA LEU A 258 -7.28 -7.79 -14.53
C LEU A 258 -6.35 -8.09 -15.73
N LEU A 259 -5.03 -8.05 -15.49
CA LEU A 259 -4.06 -8.36 -16.53
C LEU A 259 -4.11 -9.83 -16.95
N ALA A 260 -4.19 -10.77 -16.00
CA ALA A 260 -4.27 -12.20 -16.29
C ALA A 260 -5.48 -12.54 -17.16
N ARG A 261 -6.66 -12.01 -16.82
CA ARG A 261 -7.88 -12.18 -17.62
C ARG A 261 -7.72 -11.64 -19.05
N TYR A 262 -7.09 -10.47 -19.18
CA TYR A 262 -6.86 -9.85 -20.49
C TYR A 262 -5.92 -10.71 -21.36
N VAL A 263 -4.77 -11.09 -20.80
CA VAL A 263 -3.77 -11.93 -21.49
C VAL A 263 -4.37 -13.27 -21.89
N GLN A 264 -5.12 -13.93 -21.03
CA GLN A 264 -5.77 -15.20 -21.32
C GLN A 264 -6.85 -15.07 -22.40
N ARG A 265 -7.74 -14.06 -22.28
CA ARG A 265 -8.87 -13.88 -23.20
C ARG A 265 -8.44 -13.57 -24.63
N HIS A 266 -7.31 -12.86 -24.78
CA HIS A 266 -6.80 -12.43 -26.07
C HIS A 266 -5.58 -13.25 -26.56
N GLU A 267 -5.27 -14.37 -25.86
CA GLU A 267 -4.19 -15.31 -26.22
C GLU A 267 -2.82 -14.63 -26.35
N LEU A 268 -2.53 -13.64 -25.48
CA LEU A 268 -1.35 -12.77 -25.58
C LEU A 268 -0.10 -13.34 -24.90
N ALA A 269 -0.12 -14.58 -24.41
CA ALA A 269 1.02 -15.16 -23.70
C ALA A 269 2.34 -15.09 -24.51
N ALA A 270 2.27 -15.31 -25.82
CA ALA A 270 3.45 -15.23 -26.69
C ALA A 270 3.97 -13.80 -26.94
N ALA A 271 3.18 -12.78 -26.64
CA ALA A 271 3.58 -11.38 -26.79
C ALA A 271 4.31 -10.83 -25.58
N LEU A 272 4.18 -11.48 -24.41
CA LEU A 272 4.81 -11.07 -23.16
C LEU A 272 6.10 -11.88 -22.93
N PRO A 273 7.19 -11.28 -22.39
CA PRO A 273 8.43 -12.01 -22.12
C PRO A 273 8.31 -13.02 -20.96
N ALA A 274 7.42 -12.78 -19.99
CA ALA A 274 7.24 -13.62 -18.81
C ALA A 274 5.77 -13.69 -18.34
N PRO A 275 4.83 -14.19 -19.17
CA PRO A 275 3.40 -14.21 -18.84
C PRO A 275 3.08 -15.09 -17.63
N GLU A 276 3.90 -16.11 -17.37
CA GLU A 276 3.77 -17.02 -16.24
C GLU A 276 4.06 -16.36 -14.88
N LEU A 277 4.66 -15.16 -14.87
CA LEU A 277 4.94 -14.40 -13.65
C LEU A 277 3.74 -13.55 -13.19
N ILE A 278 2.71 -13.39 -14.01
CA ILE A 278 1.50 -12.66 -13.61
C ILE A 278 0.85 -13.35 -12.42
N GLY A 279 0.65 -12.61 -11.34
CA GLY A 279 0.12 -13.10 -10.07
C GLY A 279 1.14 -13.72 -9.12
N ARG A 280 2.38 -13.94 -9.54
CA ARG A 280 3.45 -14.57 -8.74
C ARG A 280 4.24 -13.56 -7.91
N TYR A 281 5.13 -14.06 -7.04
CA TYR A 281 5.93 -13.26 -6.10
C TYR A 281 5.09 -12.48 -5.09
N PHE A 282 3.89 -12.95 -4.79
CA PHE A 282 3.09 -12.34 -3.72
C PHE A 282 3.87 -12.36 -2.41
N LYS A 283 3.88 -11.23 -1.72
CA LYS A 283 4.51 -11.05 -0.42
C LYS A 283 3.76 -10.04 0.43
N TYR A 284 4.01 -10.09 1.74
CA TYR A 284 3.51 -9.13 2.73
C TYR A 284 4.47 -9.08 3.92
N HIS A 285 4.32 -8.16 4.86
CA HIS A 285 5.19 -8.15 6.05
C HIS A 285 4.79 -9.23 7.04
N ILE A 286 5.79 -9.98 7.52
CA ILE A 286 5.64 -10.85 8.67
C ILE A 286 5.58 -9.96 9.90
N GLY A 287 4.46 -9.99 10.65
CA GLY A 287 4.20 -9.02 11.69
C GLY A 287 3.84 -9.62 13.05
N SER A 288 4.21 -8.92 14.12
CA SER A 288 3.78 -9.20 15.49
C SER A 288 3.58 -7.88 16.26
N LEU A 289 2.64 -7.90 17.20
CA LEU A 289 2.44 -6.81 18.15
C LEU A 289 2.95 -7.25 19.52
N ILE A 290 3.72 -6.39 20.17
CA ILE A 290 4.14 -6.56 21.57
C ILE A 290 3.69 -5.34 22.35
N LEU A 291 2.99 -5.57 23.48
CA LEU A 291 2.66 -4.56 24.44
C LEU A 291 3.70 -4.61 25.58
N ALA A 292 4.43 -3.53 25.78
CA ALA A 292 5.32 -3.35 26.93
C ALA A 292 4.48 -2.83 28.09
N ILE A 293 4.16 -3.72 29.04
CA ILE A 293 3.33 -3.39 30.20
C ILE A 293 4.22 -2.84 31.32
N SER A 294 3.86 -1.67 31.83
CA SER A 294 4.53 -0.97 32.93
C SER A 294 3.67 -0.99 34.20
N PRO A 295 4.29 -1.04 35.42
CA PRO A 295 3.56 -0.78 36.66
C PRO A 295 2.96 0.63 36.77
N ARG A 296 3.51 1.59 36.00
CA ARG A 296 2.99 2.96 35.91
C ARG A 296 2.22 3.15 34.62
N ALA A 297 1.10 3.89 34.69
CA ALA A 297 0.34 4.27 33.51
C ALA A 297 1.16 5.25 32.64
N TYR A 298 0.98 5.14 31.34
CA TYR A 298 1.61 6.02 30.37
C TYR A 298 0.73 7.25 30.09
N SER A 299 1.39 8.41 29.91
CA SER A 299 0.75 9.71 29.63
C SER A 299 0.98 10.23 28.21
N ASP A 300 1.95 9.70 27.50
CA ASP A 300 2.28 10.09 26.12
C ASP A 300 1.06 10.05 25.20
N ARG A 301 0.90 11.06 24.35
CA ARG A 301 -0.22 11.18 23.41
C ARG A 301 0.13 10.64 22.03
N LEU A 302 1.16 11.18 21.38
CA LEU A 302 1.62 10.71 20.07
C LEU A 302 2.75 9.69 20.25
N ARG A 303 2.36 8.45 20.39
CA ARG A 303 3.26 7.35 20.76
C ARG A 303 4.08 6.77 19.60
N LYS A 304 3.72 7.07 18.36
CA LYS A 304 4.28 6.48 17.13
C LYS A 304 5.39 7.36 16.56
N THR A 305 6.48 7.56 17.29
CA THR A 305 7.52 8.53 16.92
C THR A 305 8.89 7.91 16.64
N ILE A 306 9.12 6.64 16.99
CA ILE A 306 10.41 5.97 16.89
C ILE A 306 10.28 4.62 16.24
N SER A 307 11.26 4.33 15.37
CA SER A 307 11.60 2.99 14.90
C SER A 307 12.89 2.53 15.55
N LEU A 308 13.00 1.24 15.82
CA LEU A 308 14.17 0.59 16.38
C LEU A 308 14.71 -0.43 15.39
N LEU A 309 16.02 -0.40 15.18
CA LEU A 309 16.77 -1.34 14.35
C LEU A 309 17.76 -2.13 15.20
N HIS A 310 18.11 -3.32 14.77
CA HIS A 310 19.10 -4.14 15.45
C HIS A 310 19.95 -4.88 14.40
N PRO A 311 21.30 -4.89 14.51
CA PRO A 311 22.18 -5.46 13.47
C PRO A 311 22.01 -6.97 13.27
N GLU A 312 21.51 -7.71 14.29
CA GLU A 312 21.19 -9.14 14.13
C GLU A 312 19.94 -9.41 13.29
N PHE A 313 19.14 -8.39 13.01
CA PHE A 313 17.85 -8.49 12.30
C PHE A 313 17.79 -7.47 11.15
N PRO A 314 18.65 -7.61 10.12
CA PRO A 314 18.80 -6.58 9.09
C PRO A 314 17.55 -6.37 8.22
N HIS A 315 16.69 -7.39 8.12
CA HIS A 315 15.44 -7.32 7.37
C HIS A 315 14.22 -6.94 8.23
N SER A 316 14.47 -6.47 9.45
CA SER A 316 13.40 -6.24 10.42
C SER A 316 13.45 -4.83 11.01
N ILE A 317 12.29 -4.37 11.46
CA ILE A 317 12.11 -3.09 12.14
C ILE A 317 11.10 -3.27 13.30
N VAL A 318 11.34 -2.57 14.41
CA VAL A 318 10.38 -2.45 15.50
C VAL A 318 9.91 -1.01 15.57
N GLN A 319 8.64 -0.77 15.38
CA GLN A 319 8.05 0.57 15.40
C GLN A 319 7.26 0.78 16.67
N SER A 320 7.46 1.90 17.36
CA SER A 320 6.48 2.37 18.34
C SER A 320 5.16 2.60 17.61
N SER A 321 4.06 2.15 18.18
CA SER A 321 2.73 2.19 17.57
C SER A 321 1.86 3.27 18.23
N ALA A 322 0.78 3.65 17.56
CA ALA A 322 -0.22 4.53 18.13
C ALA A 322 -0.86 3.94 19.40
N TRP A 323 -1.71 4.70 20.04
CA TRP A 323 -2.38 4.30 21.28
C TRP A 323 -3.22 3.03 21.08
N ILE A 324 -2.99 2.04 21.94
CA ILE A 324 -3.85 0.86 22.06
C ILE A 324 -4.53 0.89 23.42
N ASP A 325 -5.77 1.35 23.47
CA ASP A 325 -6.55 1.46 24.70
C ASP A 325 -7.37 0.19 25.01
N GLY A 326 -8.09 0.24 26.12
CA GLY A 326 -8.94 -0.87 26.54
C GLY A 326 -10.04 -1.21 25.55
N GLU A 327 -10.58 -0.25 24.80
CA GLU A 327 -11.60 -0.51 23.78
C GLU A 327 -11.04 -1.33 22.61
N LEU A 328 -9.85 -0.96 22.10
CA LEU A 328 -9.13 -1.70 21.05
C LEU A 328 -8.72 -3.10 21.49
N ILE A 329 -8.24 -3.22 22.74
CA ILE A 329 -7.88 -4.52 23.32
C ILE A 329 -9.13 -5.38 23.45
N GLY A 330 -10.20 -4.81 24.03
CA GLY A 330 -11.47 -5.49 24.28
C GLY A 330 -12.21 -5.92 23.00
N ALA A 331 -12.01 -5.21 21.88
CA ALA A 331 -12.57 -5.63 20.58
C ALA A 331 -12.07 -6.99 20.12
N ARG A 332 -10.96 -7.47 20.67
CA ARG A 332 -10.29 -8.73 20.29
C ARG A 332 -10.22 -9.77 21.42
N LEU A 333 -10.85 -9.47 22.54
CA LEU A 333 -10.94 -10.35 23.70
C LEU A 333 -12.39 -10.84 23.92
N PRO A 334 -12.59 -11.97 24.63
CA PRO A 334 -13.90 -12.44 25.00
C PRO A 334 -14.67 -11.39 25.82
N ALA A 335 -15.97 -11.22 25.53
CA ALA A 335 -16.83 -10.21 26.14
C ALA A 335 -17.04 -10.37 27.66
N TRP A 336 -16.76 -11.55 28.23
CA TRP A 336 -16.90 -11.83 29.67
C TRP A 336 -15.75 -11.23 30.52
N LEU A 337 -14.66 -10.77 29.89
CA LEU A 337 -13.55 -10.16 30.63
C LEU A 337 -13.96 -8.80 31.23
N PRO A 338 -13.63 -8.53 32.50
CA PRO A 338 -14.01 -7.29 33.15
C PRO A 338 -13.41 -6.07 32.46
N ARG A 339 -14.25 -5.12 32.08
CA ARG A 339 -13.86 -3.95 31.30
C ARG A 339 -12.82 -3.10 32.04
N PHE A 340 -12.94 -2.94 33.35
CA PHE A 340 -11.97 -2.18 34.16
C PHE A 340 -10.53 -2.74 34.08
N ALA A 341 -10.39 -4.08 34.00
CA ALA A 341 -9.09 -4.73 33.88
C ALA A 341 -8.48 -4.52 32.50
N ILE A 342 -9.33 -4.56 31.43
CA ILE A 342 -8.91 -4.29 30.06
C ILE A 342 -8.47 -2.80 29.91
N ASP A 343 -9.24 -1.87 30.50
CA ASP A 343 -8.92 -0.44 30.46
C ASP A 343 -7.64 -0.13 31.26
N ALA A 344 -7.44 -0.80 32.39
CA ALA A 344 -6.19 -0.72 33.13
C ALA A 344 -5.00 -1.22 32.30
N LEU A 345 -5.17 -2.37 31.63
CA LEU A 345 -4.14 -2.89 30.71
C LEU A 345 -3.78 -1.88 29.63
N GLY A 346 -4.77 -1.25 28.98
CA GLY A 346 -4.56 -0.24 27.94
C GLY A 346 -3.79 1.00 28.44
N ARG A 347 -4.09 1.46 29.64
CA ARG A 347 -3.35 2.59 30.26
C ARG A 347 -1.90 2.27 30.58
N HIS A 348 -1.59 1.01 30.89
CA HIS A 348 -0.27 0.54 31.29
C HIS A 348 0.55 -0.08 30.12
N ALA A 349 -0.01 -0.09 28.91
CA ALA A 349 0.60 -0.69 27.72
C ALA A 349 1.23 0.37 26.80
N TYR A 350 2.46 0.12 26.37
CA TYR A 350 3.06 0.76 25.21
C TYR A 350 3.18 -0.25 24.08
N ALA A 351 2.66 0.07 22.90
CA ALA A 351 2.57 -0.87 21.81
C ALA A 351 3.76 -0.75 20.85
N PHE A 352 4.30 -1.89 20.43
CA PHE A 352 5.34 -2.00 19.40
C PHE A 352 4.90 -2.96 18.30
N LEU A 353 4.95 -2.49 17.07
CA LEU A 353 4.75 -3.29 15.88
C LEU A 353 6.12 -3.79 15.39
N LEU A 354 6.30 -5.09 15.39
CA LEU A 354 7.47 -5.75 14.81
C LEU A 354 7.12 -6.17 13.40
N MET A 355 7.93 -5.77 12.44
CA MET A 355 7.79 -6.17 11.05
C MET A 355 9.10 -6.73 10.53
N THR A 356 9.01 -7.75 9.69
CA THR A 356 10.13 -8.34 8.96
C THR A 356 9.77 -8.40 7.49
N GLU A 357 10.70 -8.03 6.62
CA GLU A 357 10.58 -8.20 5.17
C GLU A 357 10.32 -9.67 4.85
N ASP A 358 9.29 -9.93 4.07
CA ASP A 358 8.96 -11.27 3.59
C ASP A 358 9.91 -11.71 2.48
N GLY A 359 10.11 -13.02 2.36
CA GLY A 359 10.82 -13.60 1.22
C GLY A 359 10.01 -13.43 -0.08
N SER A 360 10.74 -13.26 -1.19
CA SER A 360 10.13 -13.04 -2.51
C SER A 360 10.14 -14.32 -3.36
N HIS A 361 9.35 -15.33 -2.98
CA HIS A 361 9.32 -16.60 -3.70
C HIS A 361 8.25 -16.60 -4.80
N ARG A 362 8.64 -17.05 -6.02
CA ARG A 362 7.76 -17.03 -7.21
C ARG A 362 6.48 -17.86 -7.08
N ASP A 363 6.46 -18.90 -6.24
CA ASP A 363 5.29 -19.78 -6.10
C ASP A 363 4.25 -19.26 -5.09
N ASN A 364 4.59 -18.28 -4.27
CA ASN A 364 3.62 -17.51 -3.52
C ASN A 364 2.87 -16.61 -4.52
N ARG A 365 1.55 -16.84 -4.68
CA ARG A 365 0.81 -16.25 -5.81
C ARG A 365 -0.66 -15.95 -5.50
N VAL A 366 -1.17 -14.99 -6.23
CA VAL A 366 -2.59 -14.64 -6.30
C VAL A 366 -3.17 -15.25 -7.58
N THR A 367 -4.31 -15.92 -7.45
CA THR A 367 -5.11 -16.40 -8.57
C THR A 367 -6.58 -16.03 -8.36
N GLU A 368 -7.39 -16.21 -9.40
CA GLU A 368 -8.82 -15.97 -9.33
C GLU A 368 -9.57 -17.26 -9.00
N LEU A 369 -10.58 -17.16 -8.15
CA LEU A 369 -11.54 -18.23 -7.88
C LEU A 369 -12.60 -18.31 -9.00
N PRO A 370 -13.28 -19.47 -9.18
CA PRO A 370 -14.36 -19.61 -10.19
C PRO A 370 -15.52 -18.64 -10.02
N ASP A 371 -15.78 -18.19 -8.77
CA ASP A 371 -16.80 -17.19 -8.43
C ASP A 371 -16.31 -15.74 -8.60
N GLY A 372 -15.09 -15.55 -9.09
CA GLY A 372 -14.46 -14.24 -9.26
C GLY A 372 -13.74 -13.71 -8.04
N GLY A 373 -13.74 -14.44 -6.91
CA GLY A 373 -13.03 -14.08 -5.69
C GLY A 373 -11.51 -14.27 -5.79
N ILE A 374 -10.81 -14.10 -4.68
CA ILE A 374 -9.35 -14.16 -4.59
C ILE A 374 -8.91 -15.48 -3.95
N ALA A 375 -8.00 -16.20 -4.61
CA ALA A 375 -7.22 -17.28 -4.01
C ALA A 375 -5.77 -16.84 -3.85
N LEU A 376 -5.27 -16.91 -2.61
CA LEU A 376 -3.88 -16.68 -2.28
C LEU A 376 -3.22 -18.00 -1.91
N ALA A 377 -2.39 -18.53 -2.82
CA ALA A 377 -1.52 -19.66 -2.54
C ALA A 377 -0.21 -19.12 -1.94
N TYR A 378 -0.05 -19.31 -0.64
CA TYR A 378 1.11 -18.84 0.10
C TYR A 378 1.64 -19.96 1.01
N ASP A 379 2.91 -20.33 0.80
CA ASP A 379 3.60 -21.34 1.58
C ASP A 379 4.69 -20.69 2.43
N HIS A 380 4.54 -20.80 3.74
CA HIS A 380 5.49 -20.29 4.73
C HIS A 380 6.86 -20.98 4.67
N GLU A 381 6.93 -22.22 4.19
CA GLU A 381 8.19 -22.95 4.09
C GLU A 381 9.10 -22.36 3.01
N LEU A 382 8.53 -21.80 1.96
CA LEU A 382 9.28 -21.14 0.88
C LEU A 382 9.98 -19.86 1.33
N VAL A 383 9.53 -19.26 2.45
CA VAL A 383 10.07 -18.02 3.03
C VAL A 383 10.54 -18.21 4.47
N ARG A 384 10.97 -19.45 4.79
CA ARG A 384 11.42 -19.85 6.14
C ARG A 384 12.48 -18.93 6.75
N PRO A 385 13.52 -18.44 6.03
CA PRO A 385 14.51 -17.52 6.60
C PRO A 385 13.89 -16.27 7.20
N ALA A 386 12.94 -15.61 6.51
CA ALA A 386 12.23 -14.44 6.99
C ALA A 386 11.41 -14.73 8.26
N ILE A 387 10.72 -15.88 8.28
CA ILE A 387 9.95 -16.33 9.45
C ILE A 387 10.85 -16.59 10.65
N GLN A 388 12.01 -17.20 10.44
CA GLN A 388 13.00 -17.47 11.50
C GLN A 388 13.60 -16.18 12.05
N GLU A 389 13.94 -15.21 11.18
CA GLU A 389 14.40 -13.89 11.61
C GLU A 389 13.33 -13.21 12.48
N HIS A 390 12.07 -13.18 12.02
CA HIS A 390 10.97 -12.60 12.79
C HIS A 390 10.77 -13.27 14.16
N GLN A 391 10.91 -14.59 14.24
CA GLN A 391 10.81 -15.31 15.52
C GLN A 391 11.93 -14.91 16.48
N ARG A 392 13.18 -14.85 16.01
CA ARG A 392 14.33 -14.40 16.80
C ARG A 392 14.20 -12.97 17.24
N LEU A 393 13.77 -12.06 16.35
CA LEU A 393 13.47 -10.66 16.67
C LEU A 393 12.46 -10.56 17.81
N ARG A 394 11.34 -11.25 17.69
CA ARG A 394 10.27 -11.23 18.70
C ARG A 394 10.75 -11.74 20.07
N GLU A 395 11.58 -12.77 20.07
CA GLU A 395 12.17 -13.34 21.30
C GLU A 395 13.20 -12.42 21.91
N ASN A 396 14.12 -11.86 21.10
CA ASN A 396 15.12 -10.89 21.54
C ASN A 396 14.45 -9.67 22.13
N PHE A 397 13.58 -8.98 21.39
CA PHE A 397 12.90 -7.77 21.84
C PHE A 397 12.08 -7.99 23.12
N SER A 398 11.37 -9.13 23.23
CA SER A 398 10.63 -9.48 24.45
C SER A 398 11.56 -9.67 25.65
N ARG A 399 12.71 -10.32 25.46
CA ARG A 399 13.71 -10.56 26.51
C ARG A 399 14.33 -9.24 26.96
N THR A 400 14.64 -8.35 26.02
CA THR A 400 15.17 -7.01 26.29
C THR A 400 14.16 -6.17 27.09
N LEU A 401 12.88 -6.15 26.68
CA LEU A 401 11.81 -5.48 27.45
C LEU A 401 11.69 -6.02 28.88
N LEU A 402 11.70 -7.34 29.05
CA LEU A 402 11.59 -7.96 30.37
C LEU A 402 12.76 -7.54 31.29
N ARG A 403 13.98 -7.58 30.76
CA ARG A 403 15.18 -7.15 31.49
C ARG A 403 15.18 -5.64 31.79
N ALA A 404 14.56 -4.84 30.91
CA ALA A 404 14.36 -3.39 31.09
C ALA A 404 13.24 -3.06 32.12
N GLY A 405 12.55 -4.07 32.67
CA GLY A 405 11.51 -3.93 33.68
C GLY A 405 10.09 -3.74 33.12
N TYR A 406 9.85 -4.20 31.90
CA TYR A 406 8.53 -4.19 31.26
C TYR A 406 8.06 -5.61 30.99
N PHE A 407 6.79 -5.92 31.25
CA PHE A 407 6.24 -7.23 30.94
C PHE A 407 5.77 -7.26 29.46
N PRO A 408 6.36 -8.14 28.60
CA PRO A 408 6.02 -8.21 27.19
C PRO A 408 4.78 -9.09 26.96
N LEU A 409 3.64 -8.50 26.65
CA LEU A 409 2.47 -9.24 26.20
C LEU A 409 2.49 -9.37 24.68
N ARG A 410 2.63 -10.58 24.17
CA ARG A 410 2.85 -10.89 22.75
C ARG A 410 1.56 -11.24 22.05
N LYS A 411 1.34 -10.69 20.85
CA LYS A 411 0.26 -11.10 19.96
C LYS A 411 0.81 -11.26 18.53
N ARG A 412 0.56 -12.42 17.91
CA ARG A 412 0.79 -12.57 16.47
C ARG A 412 -0.25 -11.77 15.69
N ILE A 413 0.18 -11.04 14.67
CA ILE A 413 -0.72 -10.55 13.63
C ILE A 413 -1.13 -11.76 12.77
N ALA A 414 -2.32 -11.73 12.19
CA ALA A 414 -2.85 -12.84 11.42
C ALA A 414 -1.87 -13.29 10.33
N ARG A 415 -1.74 -14.61 10.13
CA ARG A 415 -0.84 -15.23 9.14
C ARG A 415 -1.15 -14.87 7.69
N TYR A 416 -2.25 -14.15 7.42
CA TYR A 416 -2.77 -13.83 6.10
C TYR A 416 -3.24 -12.38 6.03
N SER A 417 -2.49 -11.45 6.63
CA SER A 417 -2.77 -10.03 6.46
C SER A 417 -2.46 -9.62 5.02
N THR A 418 -3.41 -8.99 4.34
CA THR A 418 -3.20 -8.40 3.02
C THR A 418 -2.90 -6.90 3.09
N SER A 419 -2.67 -6.36 4.30
CA SER A 419 -2.46 -4.91 4.52
C SER A 419 -1.32 -4.34 3.70
N HIS A 420 -0.23 -5.09 3.52
CA HIS A 420 0.94 -4.73 2.72
C HIS A 420 1.14 -5.65 1.52
N ALA A 421 0.04 -6.17 0.93
CA ALA A 421 0.11 -7.02 -0.26
C ALA A 421 0.89 -6.37 -1.40
N SER A 422 1.87 -7.09 -1.97
CA SER A 422 2.74 -6.58 -3.02
C SER A 422 3.31 -7.72 -3.89
N GLY A 423 3.92 -7.39 -5.04
CA GLY A 423 4.77 -8.27 -5.83
C GLY A 423 4.12 -9.02 -6.97
N THR A 424 2.85 -8.97 -7.23
CA THR A 424 2.12 -9.83 -8.20
C THR A 424 2.28 -9.48 -9.69
N LEU A 425 2.94 -8.36 -10.01
CA LEU A 425 3.32 -7.91 -11.36
C LEU A 425 4.75 -7.39 -11.33
N VAL A 426 5.67 -8.22 -10.89
CA VAL A 426 7.02 -7.85 -10.47
C VAL A 426 7.82 -7.10 -11.55
N ALA A 427 8.52 -6.03 -11.12
CA ALA A 427 9.52 -5.31 -11.88
C ALA A 427 10.92 -5.68 -11.36
N THR A 428 11.78 -6.22 -12.20
CA THR A 428 13.17 -6.54 -11.84
C THR A 428 14.15 -5.95 -12.82
N ALA A 429 15.44 -5.95 -12.51
CA ALA A 429 16.48 -5.54 -13.42
C ALA A 429 16.60 -6.44 -14.68
N ASN A 430 16.07 -7.65 -14.63
CA ASN A 430 16.04 -8.61 -15.74
C ASN A 430 14.68 -8.61 -16.43
N PRO A 431 14.53 -8.14 -17.68
CA PRO A 431 13.26 -8.15 -18.40
C PRO A 431 12.62 -9.55 -18.55
N GLN A 432 13.42 -10.63 -18.63
CA GLN A 432 12.92 -12.00 -18.72
C GLN A 432 12.39 -12.51 -17.36
N GLY A 433 12.68 -11.81 -16.28
CA GLY A 433 12.17 -12.05 -14.92
C GLY A 433 11.16 -11.00 -14.47
N SER A 434 10.58 -10.23 -15.41
CA SER A 434 9.72 -9.08 -15.11
C SER A 434 8.39 -9.13 -15.87
N VAL A 435 7.33 -8.62 -15.25
CA VAL A 435 6.06 -8.32 -15.90
C VAL A 435 6.03 -6.88 -16.41
N VAL A 436 6.68 -5.98 -15.67
CA VAL A 436 6.76 -4.55 -16.03
C VAL A 436 8.21 -4.05 -15.98
N ASP A 437 8.48 -2.96 -16.71
CA ASP A 437 9.79 -2.29 -16.71
C ASP A 437 9.95 -1.28 -15.54
N SER A 438 11.07 -0.54 -15.53
CA SER A 438 11.41 0.47 -14.51
C SER A 438 10.50 1.71 -14.50
N TYR A 439 9.59 1.82 -15.45
CA TYR A 439 8.56 2.87 -15.56
C TYR A 439 7.14 2.30 -15.57
N GLY A 440 6.99 1.07 -15.06
CA GLY A 440 5.70 0.42 -14.91
C GLY A 440 5.02 -0.01 -16.21
N ARG A 441 5.69 0.08 -17.38
CA ARG A 441 5.11 -0.38 -18.65
C ARG A 441 5.00 -1.90 -18.62
N VAL A 442 3.81 -2.43 -18.90
CA VAL A 442 3.63 -3.88 -19.03
C VAL A 442 4.36 -4.35 -20.27
N LEU A 443 5.37 -5.20 -20.09
CA LEU A 443 6.20 -5.70 -21.19
C LEU A 443 5.38 -6.50 -22.18
N GLY A 444 5.48 -6.15 -23.48
CA GLY A 444 4.68 -6.75 -24.55
C GLY A 444 3.33 -6.07 -24.82
N LEU A 445 2.91 -5.10 -24.00
CA LEU A 445 1.75 -4.24 -24.27
C LEU A 445 2.17 -2.79 -24.49
N LYS A 446 1.38 -2.03 -25.29
CA LYS A 446 1.81 -0.70 -25.77
C LYS A 446 1.50 0.45 -24.81
N ASN A 447 0.35 0.42 -24.14
CA ASN A 447 -0.18 1.59 -23.40
C ASN A 447 -0.79 1.25 -22.04
N LEU A 448 -0.32 0.15 -21.43
CA LEU A 448 -0.70 -0.26 -20.08
C LEU A 448 0.46 -0.08 -19.14
N ARG A 449 0.24 0.58 -18.01
CA ARG A 449 1.23 0.78 -16.93
C ARG A 449 0.67 0.34 -15.59
N VAL A 450 1.55 0.02 -14.65
CA VAL A 450 1.21 -0.40 -13.29
C VAL A 450 1.78 0.61 -12.29
N VAL A 451 0.90 1.13 -11.42
CA VAL A 451 1.23 2.21 -10.47
C VAL A 451 1.01 1.83 -9.00
N ASP A 452 0.86 0.55 -8.70
CA ASP A 452 0.66 0.07 -7.32
C ASP A 452 1.75 -0.89 -6.85
N ALA A 453 1.63 -1.42 -5.63
CA ALA A 453 2.63 -2.30 -5.00
C ALA A 453 2.80 -3.66 -5.69
N SER A 454 1.98 -4.01 -6.69
CA SER A 454 2.16 -5.26 -7.43
C SER A 454 3.52 -5.36 -8.13
N VAL A 455 4.16 -4.22 -8.42
CA VAL A 455 5.47 -4.18 -9.09
C VAL A 455 6.66 -4.52 -8.19
N PHE A 456 6.50 -4.57 -6.88
CA PHE A 456 7.60 -4.68 -5.93
C PHE A 456 8.33 -6.01 -6.02
N PRO A 457 9.63 -6.06 -6.40
CA PRO A 457 10.45 -7.26 -6.34
C PRO A 457 10.79 -7.66 -4.90
N ARG A 458 10.96 -6.65 -4.02
CA ARG A 458 11.09 -6.82 -2.58
C ARG A 458 10.30 -5.71 -1.87
N ILE A 459 9.84 -6.00 -0.65
CA ILE A 459 8.92 -5.12 0.08
C ILE A 459 9.65 -4.21 1.08
N GLY A 460 10.95 -4.49 1.36
CA GLY A 460 11.72 -3.83 2.40
C GLY A 460 11.24 -4.18 3.82
N ARG A 461 11.93 -3.69 4.83
CA ARG A 461 11.60 -3.94 6.24
C ARG A 461 10.55 -3.01 6.81
N GLY A 462 10.35 -1.85 6.17
CA GLY A 462 9.44 -0.79 6.62
C GLY A 462 8.11 -0.73 5.88
N ASN A 463 7.23 0.20 6.29
CA ASN A 463 5.92 0.38 5.65
C ASN A 463 6.08 0.79 4.18
N PRO A 464 5.42 0.11 3.21
CA PRO A 464 5.70 0.29 1.79
C PRO A 464 4.99 1.50 1.16
N ALA A 465 4.10 2.19 1.90
CA ALA A 465 3.19 3.19 1.33
C ALA A 465 3.93 4.34 0.62
N LEU A 466 4.99 4.91 1.22
CA LEU A 466 5.76 5.99 0.59
C LEU A 466 6.39 5.56 -0.74
N THR A 467 6.89 4.32 -0.80
CA THR A 467 7.48 3.75 -2.03
C THR A 467 6.43 3.56 -3.12
N VAL A 468 5.18 3.20 -2.76
CA VAL A 468 4.07 3.15 -3.73
C VAL A 468 3.75 4.54 -4.29
N PHE A 469 3.67 5.56 -3.43
CA PHE A 469 3.46 6.94 -3.89
C PHE A 469 4.59 7.40 -4.81
N ALA A 470 5.84 7.19 -4.41
CA ALA A 470 7.02 7.57 -5.19
C ALA A 470 7.09 6.83 -6.53
N TRP A 471 6.81 5.54 -6.56
CA TRP A 471 6.72 4.75 -7.78
C TRP A 471 5.68 5.31 -8.75
N ALA A 472 4.48 5.58 -8.27
CA ALA A 472 3.39 6.09 -9.10
C ALA A 472 3.68 7.50 -9.65
N LEU A 473 4.31 8.37 -8.86
CA LEU A 473 4.77 9.70 -9.32
C LEU A 473 5.82 9.55 -10.42
N ARG A 474 6.81 8.65 -10.26
CA ARG A 474 7.83 8.36 -11.28
C ARG A 474 7.21 7.86 -12.58
N VAL A 475 6.28 6.91 -12.51
CA VAL A 475 5.58 6.36 -13.68
C VAL A 475 4.74 7.44 -14.39
N ALA A 476 4.02 8.25 -13.62
CA ALA A 476 3.18 9.31 -14.17
C ALA A 476 4.00 10.46 -14.78
N GLU A 477 5.16 10.78 -14.21
CA GLU A 477 6.06 11.78 -14.74
C GLU A 477 6.67 11.37 -16.10
N ASP A 478 7.12 10.11 -16.22
CA ASP A 478 7.59 9.55 -17.48
C ASP A 478 6.48 9.57 -18.56
N LEU A 479 5.27 9.15 -18.20
CA LEU A 479 4.12 9.15 -19.11
C LEU A 479 3.76 10.58 -19.55
N ALA A 480 3.79 11.56 -18.66
CA ALA A 480 3.55 12.97 -18.99
C ALA A 480 4.60 13.51 -19.97
N GLY A 481 5.88 13.15 -19.78
CA GLY A 481 6.98 13.51 -20.67
C GLY A 481 6.86 12.93 -22.09
N GLU A 482 6.47 11.66 -22.22
CA GLU A 482 6.20 11.03 -23.53
C GLU A 482 5.12 11.78 -24.31
N THR A 483 4.09 12.22 -23.62
CA THR A 483 2.92 12.88 -24.24
C THR A 483 3.26 14.28 -24.73
N VAL A 484 4.13 15.02 -24.02
CA VAL A 484 4.61 16.34 -24.46
C VAL A 484 5.47 16.20 -25.73
N ASN A 485 6.37 15.23 -25.75
CA ASN A 485 7.24 14.99 -26.91
C ASN A 485 6.46 14.54 -28.16
N SER A 486 5.44 13.70 -28.01
CA SER A 486 4.59 13.30 -29.14
C SER A 486 3.73 14.43 -29.68
N GLY A 487 3.27 15.35 -28.83
CA GLY A 487 2.56 16.56 -29.25
C GLY A 487 3.43 17.54 -30.05
N LEU A 488 4.70 17.70 -29.69
CA LEU A 488 5.65 18.53 -30.43
C LEU A 488 5.97 17.98 -31.81
N VAL A 489 6.08 16.66 -31.97
CA VAL A 489 6.35 16.01 -33.27
C VAL A 489 5.15 16.13 -34.21
N THR A 490 3.92 16.07 -33.72
CA THR A 490 2.71 16.28 -34.55
C THR A 490 2.58 17.70 -35.04
N HIS A 491 2.98 18.72 -34.27
CA HIS A 491 2.96 20.12 -34.70
C HIS A 491 4.09 20.47 -35.70
N LEU A 492 5.23 19.77 -35.66
CA LEU A 492 6.32 19.95 -36.62
C LEU A 492 6.07 19.27 -37.97
N ASN A 493 5.22 18.23 -38.01
CA ASN A 493 4.82 17.54 -39.24
C ASN A 493 3.56 18.12 -39.90
N SER A 494 2.93 19.11 -39.30
CA SER A 494 1.73 19.80 -39.81
C SER A 494 2.00 21.27 -40.19
N ALA A 495 3.23 21.72 -40.15
CA ALA A 495 3.73 23.01 -40.66
C ALA A 495 4.63 22.76 -41.88
#